data_a34f01a6788f416ca2f570af15d3e55b
#
_entry.id   a34f01a6788f416ca2f570af15d3e55b
#
_cell.length_a   1.000
_cell.length_b   1.000
_cell.length_c   1.000
_cell.angle_alpha   90.00
_cell.angle_beta   90.00
_cell.angle_gamma   90.00
#
_symmetry.space_group_name_H-M   'P 1'
#
loop_
_entity.id
_entity.type
_entity.pdbx_description
1 polymer ?
#
loop_
_entity_poly.entity_id
_entity_poly.type
_entity_poly.pdbx_seq_one_letter_code
_entity_poly.pdbx_strand_id
1 'polypeptide(L)'
;MKTIVIAADHNGVDAKKILKQHLKTCGYHVVDLGPYDSKTSVDYVDYASQLSTIVSNKEADRGILICGTGVGMSIVANRVCGVRAVLAHNELTALKSREHNNSNVLCLGSWISSHNEIISLTDMWLNNEWGEKRHVKRVERIDTHNGLVMTNGVFDVLHKGHIELLKFSKTQGDKLVVAIDSDDRVRKLKGENRPVNSEMDRKRVLEAISYVDEVLVFNTAEELKSMYTNLSPRVLVKGSEWTADEVRQRDEIPDSIEVKVYPLVGEYSTTNTMKKIWGMTSCEKT
;
A
#
# COMPACT_ATOMS: atom_id res chain seq x y z
N MET A 1 2.84 24.96 10.73
CA MET A 1 3.27 25.39 9.36
C MET A 1 3.15 24.14 8.49
N LYS A 2 2.45 24.20 7.36
CA LYS A 2 2.31 23.02 6.48
C LYS A 2 3.63 22.78 5.72
N THR A 3 4.02 21.53 5.60
CA THR A 3 5.21 21.10 4.84
C THR A 3 4.80 20.67 3.44
N ILE A 4 5.41 21.30 2.43
CA ILE A 4 5.24 20.95 1.02
C ILE A 4 6.54 20.35 0.50
N VAL A 5 6.50 19.12 0.00
CA VAL A 5 7.62 18.53 -0.72
C VAL A 5 7.46 18.79 -2.22
N ILE A 6 8.54 19.19 -2.89
CA ILE A 6 8.53 19.55 -4.31
C ILE A 6 9.65 18.84 -5.05
N ALA A 7 9.36 18.33 -6.24
CA ALA A 7 10.35 17.71 -7.12
C ALA A 7 10.01 17.96 -8.60
N ALA A 8 11.00 17.80 -9.46
CA ALA A 8 10.80 17.91 -10.90
C ALA A 8 11.65 16.87 -11.64
N ASP A 9 11.50 16.78 -12.98
CA ASP A 9 12.55 16.32 -13.88
C ASP A 9 13.35 17.53 -14.42
N HIS A 10 14.28 17.28 -15.32
CA HIS A 10 15.09 18.34 -15.94
C HIS A 10 14.26 19.41 -16.67
N ASN A 11 13.07 19.06 -17.18
CA ASN A 11 12.18 20.03 -17.87
C ASN A 11 11.43 20.93 -16.89
N GLY A 12 11.21 20.49 -15.66
CA GLY A 12 10.46 21.23 -14.64
C GLY A 12 11.32 22.10 -13.70
N VAL A 13 12.65 22.09 -13.83
CA VAL A 13 13.58 22.75 -12.89
C VAL A 13 13.30 24.24 -12.72
N ASP A 14 13.12 24.98 -13.81
CA ASP A 14 12.93 26.43 -13.74
C ASP A 14 11.57 26.80 -13.15
N ALA A 15 10.52 26.09 -13.56
CA ALA A 15 9.20 26.24 -12.96
C ALA A 15 9.22 25.91 -11.44
N LYS A 16 9.93 24.85 -11.06
CA LYS A 16 10.11 24.47 -9.66
C LYS A 16 10.81 25.53 -8.84
N LYS A 17 11.86 26.16 -9.37
CA LYS A 17 12.60 27.26 -8.67
C LYS A 17 11.68 28.43 -8.35
N ILE A 18 10.89 28.86 -9.35
CA ILE A 18 9.95 29.99 -9.19
C ILE A 18 8.85 29.63 -8.19
N LEU A 19 8.25 28.45 -8.35
CA LEU A 19 7.20 27.97 -7.45
C LEU A 19 7.71 27.80 -6.00
N LYS A 20 8.93 27.28 -5.81
CA LYS A 20 9.55 27.16 -4.50
C LYS A 20 9.69 28.51 -3.79
N GLN A 21 10.09 29.54 -4.51
CA GLN A 21 10.21 30.89 -3.96
C GLN A 21 8.84 31.44 -3.56
N HIS A 22 7.84 31.29 -4.42
CA HIS A 22 6.45 31.68 -4.15
C HIS A 22 5.89 31.00 -2.89
N LEU A 23 6.03 29.68 -2.78
CA LEU A 23 5.56 28.92 -1.62
C LEU A 23 6.21 29.35 -0.31
N LYS A 24 7.51 29.70 -0.33
CA LYS A 24 8.19 30.26 0.84
C LYS A 24 7.64 31.62 1.25
N THR A 25 7.33 32.50 0.30
CA THR A 25 6.72 33.80 0.61
C THR A 25 5.30 33.66 1.14
N CYS A 26 4.58 32.59 0.78
CA CYS A 26 3.27 32.22 1.33
C CYS A 26 3.36 31.56 2.73
N GLY A 27 4.55 31.36 3.28
CA GLY A 27 4.74 30.84 4.64
C GLY A 27 4.75 29.31 4.75
N TYR A 28 4.94 28.59 3.65
CA TYR A 28 5.10 27.12 3.67
C TYR A 28 6.54 26.71 3.99
N HIS A 29 6.69 25.59 4.71
CA HIS A 29 7.97 24.89 4.78
C HIS A 29 8.16 24.05 3.52
N VAL A 30 9.17 24.33 2.71
CA VAL A 30 9.36 23.67 1.40
C VAL A 30 10.60 22.79 1.41
N VAL A 31 10.38 21.48 1.23
CA VAL A 31 11.42 20.47 1.04
C VAL A 31 11.58 20.21 -0.47
N ASP A 32 12.77 20.49 -1.01
CA ASP A 32 13.08 20.37 -2.43
C ASP A 32 13.98 19.16 -2.68
N LEU A 33 13.46 18.16 -3.38
CA LEU A 33 14.17 16.91 -3.68
C LEU A 33 15.07 16.98 -4.93
N GLY A 34 15.06 18.10 -5.65
CA GLY A 34 15.82 18.25 -6.90
C GLY A 34 15.00 17.88 -8.16
N PRO A 35 15.67 17.74 -9.33
CA PRO A 35 17.06 18.15 -9.57
C PRO A 35 17.23 19.67 -9.51
N TYR A 36 18.49 20.12 -9.43
CA TYR A 36 18.81 21.56 -9.34
C TYR A 36 19.37 22.09 -10.64
N ASP A 37 19.67 21.23 -11.60
CA ASP A 37 20.17 21.55 -12.93
C ASP A 37 19.23 21.01 -14.02
N SER A 38 18.89 21.87 -14.99
CA SER A 38 18.04 21.51 -16.15
C SER A 38 18.82 20.91 -17.32
N LYS A 39 20.16 20.95 -17.27
CA LYS A 39 21.01 20.48 -18.38
C LYS A 39 21.23 18.96 -18.35
N THR A 40 21.22 18.38 -17.16
CA THR A 40 21.40 16.94 -16.98
C THR A 40 20.04 16.25 -17.06
N SER A 41 19.86 15.37 -18.04
CA SER A 41 18.65 14.55 -18.13
C SER A 41 18.55 13.60 -16.96
N VAL A 42 17.41 13.58 -16.29
CA VAL A 42 17.10 12.69 -15.16
C VAL A 42 15.78 11.96 -15.42
N ASP A 43 15.61 10.81 -14.79
CA ASP A 43 14.37 10.05 -14.87
C ASP A 43 13.32 10.62 -13.89
N TYR A 44 12.17 10.99 -14.41
CA TYR A 44 11.05 11.51 -13.62
C TYR A 44 10.49 10.45 -12.64
N VAL A 45 10.67 9.16 -12.94
CA VAL A 45 10.18 8.05 -12.12
C VAL A 45 10.81 8.09 -10.74
N ASP A 46 12.12 8.35 -10.62
CA ASP A 46 12.84 8.38 -9.36
C ASP A 46 12.31 9.49 -8.45
N TYR A 47 12.15 10.69 -8.98
CA TYR A 47 11.68 11.87 -8.24
C TYR A 47 10.21 11.73 -7.83
N ALA A 48 9.36 11.22 -8.74
CA ALA A 48 7.96 10.99 -8.44
C ALA A 48 7.77 9.92 -7.37
N SER A 49 8.54 8.83 -7.42
CA SER A 49 8.51 7.75 -6.43
C SER A 49 8.95 8.23 -5.06
N GLN A 50 10.08 8.95 -4.99
CA GLN A 50 10.62 9.48 -3.74
C GLN A 50 9.65 10.46 -3.08
N LEU A 51 9.15 11.45 -3.82
CA LEU A 51 8.17 12.42 -3.32
C LEU A 51 6.89 11.73 -2.81
N SER A 52 6.38 10.80 -3.58
CA SER A 52 5.14 10.11 -3.27
C SER A 52 5.26 9.26 -2.00
N THR A 53 6.43 8.64 -1.78
CA THR A 53 6.73 7.91 -0.54
C THR A 53 6.71 8.83 0.68
N ILE A 54 7.32 10.01 0.60
CA ILE A 54 7.32 11.02 1.67
C ILE A 54 5.88 11.46 2.02
N VAL A 55 5.04 11.71 1.00
CA VAL A 55 3.64 12.09 1.22
C VAL A 55 2.82 10.93 1.80
N SER A 56 3.06 9.71 1.30
CA SER A 56 2.41 8.49 1.80
C SER A 56 2.71 8.25 3.29
N ASN A 57 3.96 8.42 3.69
CA ASN A 57 4.43 8.28 5.08
C ASN A 57 3.99 9.44 5.98
N LYS A 58 3.29 10.46 5.45
CA LYS A 58 2.88 11.67 6.19
C LYS A 58 4.06 12.50 6.73
N GLU A 59 5.25 12.36 6.13
CA GLU A 59 6.43 13.19 6.41
C GLU A 59 6.30 14.60 5.81
N ALA A 60 5.39 14.76 4.83
CA ALA A 60 4.94 16.05 4.30
C ALA A 60 3.42 16.07 4.13
N ASP A 61 2.81 17.25 4.28
CA ASP A 61 1.35 17.42 4.16
C ASP A 61 0.89 17.30 2.70
N ARG A 62 1.72 17.76 1.74
CA ARG A 62 1.40 17.82 0.30
C ARG A 62 2.65 17.65 -0.55
N GLY A 63 2.45 17.15 -1.77
CA GLY A 63 3.51 17.03 -2.76
C GLY A 63 3.20 17.81 -4.05
N ILE A 64 4.25 18.33 -4.71
CA ILE A 64 4.12 18.96 -6.03
C ILE A 64 5.20 18.41 -6.94
N LEU A 65 4.78 17.88 -8.09
CA LEU A 65 5.61 17.27 -9.12
C LEU A 65 5.51 18.04 -10.42
N ILE A 66 6.65 18.35 -11.04
CA ILE A 66 6.69 19.12 -12.29
C ILE A 66 7.59 18.39 -13.30
N CYS A 67 7.05 18.09 -14.49
CA CYS A 67 7.84 17.62 -15.62
C CYS A 67 7.37 18.32 -16.91
N GLY A 68 7.73 17.85 -18.09
CA GLY A 68 7.28 18.46 -19.34
C GLY A 68 5.75 18.55 -19.45
N THR A 69 5.04 17.45 -19.21
CA THR A 69 3.57 17.39 -19.32
C THR A 69 2.83 17.11 -18.01
N GLY A 70 3.53 16.66 -16.97
CA GLY A 70 2.94 16.18 -15.71
C GLY A 70 2.36 14.76 -15.76
N VAL A 71 2.15 14.19 -16.95
CA VAL A 71 1.46 12.90 -17.15
C VAL A 71 2.22 11.76 -16.49
N GLY A 72 3.52 11.57 -16.85
CA GLY A 72 4.32 10.47 -16.32
C GLY A 72 4.44 10.51 -14.81
N MET A 73 4.68 11.70 -14.25
CA MET A 73 4.74 11.89 -12.80
C MET A 73 3.42 11.55 -12.10
N SER A 74 2.27 11.90 -12.69
CA SER A 74 0.96 11.56 -12.11
C SER A 74 0.69 10.05 -12.13
N ILE A 75 1.13 9.35 -13.18
CA ILE A 75 1.02 7.89 -13.28
C ILE A 75 1.85 7.21 -12.19
N VAL A 76 3.11 7.62 -12.02
CA VAL A 76 4.01 7.05 -11.01
C VAL A 76 3.49 7.34 -9.60
N ALA A 77 3.13 8.58 -9.31
CA ALA A 77 2.67 8.99 -8.00
C ALA A 77 1.43 8.20 -7.54
N ASN A 78 0.48 7.96 -8.43
CA ASN A 78 -0.72 7.17 -8.14
C ASN A 78 -0.46 5.65 -7.96
N ARG A 79 0.78 5.16 -8.13
CA ARG A 79 1.15 3.78 -7.79
C ARG A 79 1.51 3.61 -6.31
N VAL A 80 1.72 4.72 -5.61
CA VAL A 80 2.08 4.69 -4.18
C VAL A 80 0.79 4.74 -3.34
N CYS A 81 0.67 3.79 -2.43
CA CYS A 81 -0.50 3.69 -1.53
C CYS A 81 -0.73 5.00 -0.76
N GLY A 82 -1.98 5.43 -0.62
CA GLY A 82 -2.34 6.66 0.09
C GLY A 82 -2.05 7.95 -0.69
N VAL A 83 -1.45 7.86 -1.89
CA VAL A 83 -1.25 9.01 -2.78
C VAL A 83 -2.44 9.14 -3.74
N ARG A 84 -2.96 10.34 -3.83
CA ARG A 84 -4.00 10.75 -4.77
C ARG A 84 -3.46 11.94 -5.56
N ALA A 85 -2.68 11.61 -6.60
CA ALA A 85 -2.05 12.58 -7.48
C ALA A 85 -3.03 13.04 -8.57
N VAL A 86 -3.13 14.36 -8.73
CA VAL A 86 -3.92 14.99 -9.79
C VAL A 86 -2.99 15.62 -10.82
N LEU A 87 -3.27 15.39 -12.09
CA LEU A 87 -2.71 16.18 -13.18
C LEU A 87 -3.63 17.37 -13.46
N ALA A 88 -3.16 18.57 -13.16
CA ALA A 88 -3.96 19.79 -13.33
C ALA A 88 -3.43 20.66 -14.48
N HIS A 89 -4.31 20.98 -15.43
CA HIS A 89 -4.07 21.88 -16.55
C HIS A 89 -4.94 23.15 -16.52
N ASN A 90 -5.85 23.24 -15.56
CA ASN A 90 -6.72 24.38 -15.36
C ASN A 90 -7.20 24.45 -13.89
N GLU A 91 -7.68 25.63 -13.51
CA GLU A 91 -8.13 25.92 -12.14
C GLU A 91 -9.25 25.00 -11.68
N LEU A 92 -10.21 24.67 -12.55
CA LEU A 92 -11.31 23.79 -12.21
C LEU A 92 -10.83 22.39 -11.80
N THR A 93 -9.85 21.83 -12.54
CA THR A 93 -9.26 20.54 -12.20
C THR A 93 -8.50 20.59 -10.87
N ALA A 94 -7.72 21.64 -10.65
CA ALA A 94 -7.01 21.85 -9.39
C ALA A 94 -7.98 21.95 -8.21
N LEU A 95 -9.00 22.83 -8.30
CA LEU A 95 -10.04 23.01 -7.30
C LEU A 95 -10.77 21.69 -7.00
N LYS A 96 -11.36 21.07 -8.03
CA LYS A 96 -12.21 19.87 -7.83
C LYS A 96 -11.44 18.65 -7.35
N SER A 97 -10.15 18.55 -7.66
CA SER A 97 -9.32 17.49 -7.12
C SER A 97 -9.17 17.56 -5.59
N ARG A 98 -9.18 18.77 -5.03
CA ARG A 98 -9.20 18.96 -3.57
C ARG A 98 -10.58 18.67 -3.01
N GLU A 99 -11.59 19.38 -3.50
CA GLU A 99 -12.97 19.28 -2.97
C GLU A 99 -13.54 17.85 -3.06
N HIS A 100 -13.31 17.15 -4.17
CA HIS A 100 -13.96 15.88 -4.45
C HIS A 100 -13.08 14.66 -4.15
N ASN A 101 -11.78 14.75 -4.36
CA ASN A 101 -10.87 13.61 -4.33
C ASN A 101 -9.85 13.68 -3.20
N ASN A 102 -9.82 14.77 -2.44
CA ASN A 102 -8.83 15.01 -1.39
C ASN A 102 -7.40 14.75 -1.89
N SER A 103 -7.08 15.23 -3.13
CA SER A 103 -5.77 15.01 -3.73
C SER A 103 -4.65 15.57 -2.84
N ASN A 104 -3.57 14.82 -2.65
CA ASN A 104 -2.45 15.18 -1.80
C ASN A 104 -1.14 15.38 -2.58
N VAL A 105 -1.15 15.08 -3.88
CA VAL A 105 -0.06 15.39 -4.81
C VAL A 105 -0.62 16.13 -6.03
N LEU A 106 0.02 17.24 -6.40
CA LEU A 106 -0.29 18.02 -7.59
C LEU A 106 0.79 17.78 -8.65
N CYS A 107 0.41 17.36 -9.85
CA CYS A 107 1.28 17.19 -11.00
C CYS A 107 1.03 18.28 -12.06
N LEU A 108 2.09 18.92 -12.51
CA LEU A 108 2.05 20.06 -13.42
C LEU A 108 2.99 19.86 -14.61
N GLY A 109 2.65 20.46 -15.75
CA GLY A 109 3.43 20.38 -16.97
C GLY A 109 4.06 21.73 -17.33
N SER A 110 5.40 21.81 -17.34
CA SER A 110 6.14 23.03 -17.70
C SER A 110 6.09 23.37 -19.19
N TRP A 111 5.73 22.43 -20.06
CA TRP A 111 5.49 22.67 -21.48
C TRP A 111 4.05 23.08 -21.78
N ILE A 112 3.15 22.84 -20.84
CA ILE A 112 1.71 23.06 -21.00
C ILE A 112 1.29 24.40 -20.38
N SER A 113 1.87 24.74 -19.22
CA SER A 113 1.50 25.90 -18.43
C SER A 113 2.69 26.84 -18.24
N SER A 114 2.44 28.13 -18.38
CA SER A 114 3.39 29.18 -18.02
C SER A 114 3.70 29.16 -16.51
N HIS A 115 4.76 29.81 -16.09
CA HIS A 115 5.14 29.91 -14.69
C HIS A 115 4.03 30.57 -13.82
N ASN A 116 3.33 31.55 -14.36
CA ASN A 116 2.22 32.22 -13.66
C ASN A 116 1.01 31.28 -13.52
N GLU A 117 0.70 30.51 -14.55
CA GLU A 117 -0.36 29.49 -14.46
C GLU A 117 -0.01 28.40 -13.45
N ILE A 118 1.25 27.92 -13.41
CA ILE A 118 1.72 26.97 -12.41
C ILE A 118 1.53 27.49 -11.00
N ILE A 119 1.83 28.78 -10.74
CA ILE A 119 1.56 29.43 -9.46
C ILE A 119 0.07 29.48 -9.17
N SER A 120 -0.75 29.96 -10.12
CA SER A 120 -2.21 30.06 -9.96
C SER A 120 -2.85 28.70 -9.66
N LEU A 121 -2.48 27.66 -10.41
CA LEU A 121 -2.97 26.29 -10.19
C LEU A 121 -2.57 25.74 -8.81
N THR A 122 -1.35 26.05 -8.39
CA THR A 122 -0.86 25.62 -7.07
C THR A 122 -1.60 26.35 -5.94
N ASP A 123 -1.80 27.65 -6.05
CA ASP A 123 -2.53 28.43 -5.05
C ASP A 123 -3.99 27.98 -4.97
N MET A 124 -4.65 27.79 -6.11
CA MET A 124 -6.00 27.24 -6.18
C MET A 124 -6.08 25.88 -5.47
N TRP A 125 -5.10 25.00 -5.70
CA TRP A 125 -5.07 23.68 -5.09
C TRP A 125 -4.76 23.72 -3.58
N LEU A 126 -3.82 24.55 -3.13
CA LEU A 126 -3.43 24.66 -1.72
C LEU A 126 -4.46 25.33 -0.83
N ASN A 127 -5.18 26.34 -1.38
CA ASN A 127 -6.15 27.15 -0.62
C ASN A 127 -7.54 26.50 -0.51
N ASN A 128 -7.76 25.36 -1.15
CA ASN A 128 -9.03 24.68 -1.09
C ASN A 128 -8.97 23.44 -0.19
N GLU A 129 -9.98 23.32 0.65
CA GLU A 129 -10.13 22.20 1.59
C GLU A 129 -10.96 21.06 0.95
N TRP A 130 -10.91 19.91 1.58
CA TRP A 130 -11.71 18.77 1.17
C TRP A 130 -13.20 19.01 1.44
N GLY A 131 -14.02 18.84 0.42
CA GLY A 131 -15.45 19.07 0.50
C GLY A 131 -16.27 17.96 1.17
N GLU A 132 -15.65 16.92 1.73
CA GLU A 132 -16.25 15.81 2.47
C GLU A 132 -17.63 15.30 1.96
N LYS A 133 -18.54 14.91 2.86
CA LYS A 133 -19.93 14.47 2.58
C LYS A 133 -19.97 13.28 1.62
N ARG A 134 -20.60 13.44 0.44
CA ARG A 134 -20.80 12.35 -0.54
C ARG A 134 -19.50 11.79 -1.13
N HIS A 135 -18.37 12.50 -0.98
CA HIS A 135 -17.09 12.11 -1.53
C HIS A 135 -16.29 11.20 -0.59
N VAL A 136 -16.57 11.17 0.72
CA VAL A 136 -15.87 10.36 1.72
C VAL A 136 -15.78 8.89 1.29
N LYS A 137 -16.92 8.24 1.06
CA LYS A 137 -16.97 6.83 0.64
C LYS A 137 -16.22 6.54 -0.67
N ARG A 138 -16.11 7.53 -1.56
CA ARG A 138 -15.37 7.38 -2.84
C ARG A 138 -13.88 7.43 -2.60
N VAL A 139 -13.41 8.39 -1.78
CA VAL A 139 -11.99 8.51 -1.42
C VAL A 139 -11.54 7.29 -0.61
N GLU A 140 -12.32 6.83 0.36
CA GLU A 140 -12.06 5.59 1.09
C GLU A 140 -11.89 4.39 0.13
N ARG A 141 -12.74 4.28 -0.89
CA ARG A 141 -12.62 3.22 -1.90
C ARG A 141 -11.37 3.37 -2.76
N ILE A 142 -10.99 4.59 -3.15
CA ILE A 142 -9.72 4.83 -3.86
C ILE A 142 -8.54 4.36 -2.99
N ASP A 143 -8.53 4.74 -1.72
CA ASP A 143 -7.45 4.37 -0.80
C ASP A 143 -7.41 2.86 -0.52
N THR A 144 -8.56 2.16 -0.58
CA THR A 144 -8.61 0.70 -0.46
C THR A 144 -8.15 -0.02 -1.71
N HIS A 145 -8.33 0.56 -2.90
CA HIS A 145 -7.93 -0.08 -4.17
C HIS A 145 -6.43 -0.02 -4.46
N ASN A 146 -5.65 0.81 -3.79
CA ASN A 146 -4.21 0.95 -4.02
C ASN A 146 -3.36 0.35 -2.89
N GLY A 147 -3.88 -0.63 -2.17
CA GLY A 147 -3.21 -1.15 -0.99
C GLY A 147 -2.70 -2.59 -1.15
N LEU A 148 -1.45 -2.81 -0.71
CA LEU A 148 -0.94 -4.15 -0.45
C LEU A 148 -1.64 -4.70 0.78
N VAL A 149 -2.23 -5.89 0.65
CA VAL A 149 -2.78 -6.68 1.74
C VAL A 149 -1.84 -7.85 2.02
N MET A 150 -1.63 -8.14 3.29
CA MET A 150 -0.86 -9.30 3.69
C MET A 150 -1.69 -10.19 4.61
N THR A 151 -1.49 -11.49 4.51
CA THR A 151 -1.91 -12.47 5.51
C THR A 151 -0.78 -13.45 5.73
N ASN A 152 -0.71 -14.06 6.91
CA ASN A 152 0.30 -15.09 7.17
C ASN A 152 -0.27 -16.28 7.94
N GLY A 153 0.34 -17.43 7.73
CA GLY A 153 -0.04 -18.67 8.38
C GLY A 153 0.64 -19.88 7.79
N VAL A 154 0.34 -21.06 8.30
CA VAL A 154 0.93 -22.32 7.82
C VAL A 154 0.35 -22.75 6.49
N PHE A 155 -0.96 -22.66 6.29
CA PHE A 155 -1.69 -23.06 5.08
C PHE A 155 -1.35 -24.48 4.61
N ASP A 156 -1.24 -25.43 5.53
CA ASP A 156 -0.77 -26.79 5.25
C ASP A 156 -1.82 -27.60 4.46
N VAL A 157 -2.88 -28.04 5.10
CA VAL A 157 -4.00 -28.72 4.42
C VAL A 157 -5.10 -27.68 4.18
N LEU A 158 -5.24 -27.23 2.93
CA LEU A 158 -6.23 -26.21 2.59
C LEU A 158 -7.67 -26.73 2.80
N HIS A 159 -8.51 -25.85 3.34
CA HIS A 159 -9.91 -26.08 3.54
C HIS A 159 -10.72 -24.81 3.27
N LYS A 160 -12.05 -24.90 3.24
CA LYS A 160 -12.95 -23.79 2.94
C LYS A 160 -12.62 -22.52 3.74
N GLY A 161 -12.29 -22.64 5.03
CA GLY A 161 -11.93 -21.52 5.90
C GLY A 161 -10.73 -20.71 5.37
N HIS A 162 -9.71 -21.39 4.83
CA HIS A 162 -8.58 -20.70 4.19
C HIS A 162 -9.01 -19.95 2.93
N ILE A 163 -9.86 -20.54 2.10
CA ILE A 163 -10.34 -19.90 0.86
C ILE A 163 -11.15 -18.64 1.17
N GLU A 164 -12.05 -18.71 2.16
CA GLU A 164 -12.85 -17.54 2.56
C GLU A 164 -11.97 -16.43 3.16
N LEU A 165 -10.95 -16.80 3.96
CA LEU A 165 -9.95 -15.84 4.47
C LEU A 165 -9.21 -15.15 3.32
N LEU A 166 -8.68 -15.90 2.35
CA LEU A 166 -7.96 -15.36 1.19
C LEU A 166 -8.86 -14.48 0.33
N LYS A 167 -10.10 -14.91 0.09
CA LYS A 167 -11.11 -14.12 -0.63
C LYS A 167 -11.39 -12.80 0.09
N PHE A 168 -11.65 -12.84 1.40
CA PHE A 168 -11.85 -11.63 2.20
C PHE A 168 -10.61 -10.73 2.17
N SER A 169 -9.42 -11.30 2.35
CA SER A 169 -8.16 -10.55 2.28
C SER A 169 -8.00 -9.82 0.95
N LYS A 170 -8.29 -10.48 -0.17
CA LYS A 170 -8.22 -9.87 -1.50
C LYS A 170 -9.19 -8.69 -1.66
N THR A 171 -10.34 -8.70 -1.00
CA THR A 171 -11.27 -7.55 -1.05
C THR A 171 -10.78 -6.32 -0.30
N GLN A 172 -9.71 -6.45 0.50
CA GLN A 172 -9.16 -5.34 1.30
C GLN A 172 -8.12 -4.51 0.53
N GLY A 173 -7.71 -4.93 -0.67
CA GLY A 173 -6.77 -4.17 -1.52
C GLY A 173 -6.52 -4.84 -2.88
N ASP A 174 -5.60 -4.28 -3.65
CA ASP A 174 -5.36 -4.71 -5.04
C ASP A 174 -4.39 -5.89 -5.13
N LYS A 175 -3.44 -5.99 -4.21
CA LYS A 175 -2.45 -7.07 -4.17
C LYS A 175 -2.51 -7.79 -2.83
N LEU A 176 -2.69 -9.11 -2.88
CA LEU A 176 -2.62 -9.98 -1.71
C LEU A 176 -1.30 -10.77 -1.69
N VAL A 177 -0.49 -10.52 -0.67
CA VAL A 177 0.71 -11.31 -0.36
C VAL A 177 0.39 -12.27 0.79
N VAL A 178 0.68 -13.55 0.59
CA VAL A 178 0.54 -14.57 1.61
C VAL A 178 1.92 -14.99 2.10
N ALA A 179 2.23 -14.75 3.37
CA ALA A 179 3.46 -15.22 3.98
C ALA A 179 3.21 -16.55 4.70
N ILE A 180 3.99 -17.58 4.35
CA ILE A 180 3.84 -18.90 4.95
C ILE A 180 5.05 -19.26 5.80
N ASP A 181 4.80 -19.95 6.92
CA ASP A 181 5.84 -20.50 7.76
C ASP A 181 6.64 -21.59 7.00
N SER A 182 7.98 -21.58 7.10
CA SER A 182 8.82 -22.65 6.58
C SER A 182 8.54 -23.99 7.27
N ASP A 183 8.97 -25.08 6.67
CA ASP A 183 8.79 -26.41 7.24
C ASP A 183 9.47 -26.55 8.60
N ASP A 184 10.69 -26.01 8.73
CA ASP A 184 11.43 -26.05 9.99
C ASP A 184 10.72 -25.26 11.10
N ARG A 185 10.15 -24.09 10.76
CA ARG A 185 9.38 -23.31 11.70
C ARG A 185 8.09 -24.03 12.11
N VAL A 186 7.40 -24.67 11.17
CA VAL A 186 6.19 -25.45 11.48
C VAL A 186 6.49 -26.63 12.38
N ARG A 187 7.59 -27.38 12.14
CA ARG A 187 8.01 -28.48 13.03
C ARG A 187 8.27 -28.00 14.45
N LYS A 188 8.98 -26.90 14.62
CA LYS A 188 9.25 -26.30 15.93
C LYS A 188 7.98 -25.89 16.67
N LEU A 189 6.97 -25.37 15.96
CA LEU A 189 5.73 -24.85 16.57
C LEU A 189 4.65 -25.91 16.78
N LYS A 190 4.59 -26.94 15.90
CA LYS A 190 3.46 -27.91 15.86
C LYS A 190 3.88 -29.37 15.95
N GLY A 191 5.19 -29.65 16.10
CA GLY A 191 5.75 -31.00 16.24
C GLY A 191 6.20 -31.63 14.93
N GLU A 192 7.01 -32.69 15.02
CA GLU A 192 7.71 -33.33 13.90
C GLU A 192 6.81 -33.88 12.79
N ASN A 193 5.55 -34.23 13.11
CA ASN A 193 4.58 -34.72 12.13
C ASN A 193 3.91 -33.61 11.30
N ARG A 194 4.39 -32.40 11.40
CA ARG A 194 3.87 -31.21 10.68
C ARG A 194 5.03 -30.43 10.05
N PRO A 195 4.83 -29.83 8.87
CA PRO A 195 3.62 -29.85 8.06
C PRO A 195 3.43 -31.18 7.31
N VAL A 196 2.23 -31.41 6.76
CA VAL A 196 1.94 -32.57 5.86
C VAL A 196 2.54 -32.32 4.48
N ASN A 197 2.35 -31.09 3.95
CA ASN A 197 2.86 -30.68 2.66
C ASN A 197 4.08 -29.79 2.86
N SER A 198 5.12 -29.98 2.01
CA SER A 198 6.31 -29.14 2.04
C SER A 198 5.98 -27.67 1.79
N GLU A 199 6.83 -26.76 2.27
CA GLU A 199 6.66 -25.31 2.02
C GLU A 199 6.58 -24.99 0.53
N MET A 200 7.30 -25.73 -0.30
CA MET A 200 7.26 -25.55 -1.76
C MET A 200 5.93 -25.98 -2.36
N ASP A 201 5.35 -27.08 -1.87
CA ASP A 201 4.02 -27.52 -2.32
C ASP A 201 2.94 -26.59 -1.83
N ARG A 202 3.01 -26.16 -0.56
CA ARG A 202 2.08 -25.18 0.02
C ARG A 202 2.12 -23.86 -0.74
N LYS A 203 3.32 -23.37 -1.07
CA LYS A 203 3.53 -22.18 -1.90
C LYS A 203 2.88 -22.35 -3.26
N ARG A 204 3.18 -23.43 -3.97
CA ARG A 204 2.64 -23.68 -5.33
C ARG A 204 1.12 -23.78 -5.36
N VAL A 205 0.52 -24.43 -4.36
CA VAL A 205 -0.95 -24.52 -4.26
C VAL A 205 -1.58 -23.15 -3.99
N LEU A 206 -0.97 -22.32 -3.13
CA LEU A 206 -1.45 -20.97 -2.86
C LEU A 206 -1.31 -20.04 -4.08
N GLU A 207 -0.21 -20.13 -4.82
CA GLU A 207 0.02 -19.36 -6.05
C GLU A 207 -1.00 -19.69 -7.16
N ALA A 208 -1.60 -20.88 -7.13
CA ALA A 208 -2.66 -21.27 -8.06
C ALA A 208 -4.05 -20.70 -7.69
N ILE A 209 -4.20 -20.09 -6.52
CA ILE A 209 -5.46 -19.51 -6.07
C ILE A 209 -5.62 -18.10 -6.64
N SER A 210 -6.69 -17.84 -7.37
CA SER A 210 -6.95 -16.57 -8.07
C SER A 210 -7.00 -15.32 -7.17
N TYR A 211 -7.14 -15.50 -5.86
CA TYR A 211 -7.11 -14.39 -4.88
C TYR A 211 -5.69 -14.00 -4.45
N VAL A 212 -4.70 -14.85 -4.70
CA VAL A 212 -3.32 -14.68 -4.25
C VAL A 212 -2.46 -14.15 -5.37
N ASP A 213 -1.75 -13.05 -5.13
CA ASP A 213 -0.87 -12.44 -6.12
C ASP A 213 0.60 -12.85 -5.90
N GLU A 214 0.99 -13.15 -4.65
CA GLU A 214 2.36 -13.54 -4.33
C GLU A 214 2.40 -14.36 -3.04
N VAL A 215 3.33 -15.33 -2.97
CA VAL A 215 3.58 -16.14 -1.77
C VAL A 215 5.03 -16.05 -1.36
N LEU A 216 5.27 -15.65 -0.11
CA LEU A 216 6.58 -15.56 0.51
C LEU A 216 6.72 -16.61 1.62
N VAL A 217 7.93 -17.14 1.80
CA VAL A 217 8.25 -18.07 2.89
C VAL A 217 9.12 -17.34 3.92
N PHE A 218 8.88 -17.56 5.21
CA PHE A 218 9.70 -17.02 6.29
C PHE A 218 10.05 -18.10 7.33
N ASN A 219 11.26 -17.99 7.90
CA ASN A 219 11.81 -18.97 8.83
C ASN A 219 11.70 -18.52 10.29
N THR A 220 11.71 -17.22 10.54
CA THR A 220 11.72 -16.66 11.90
C THR A 220 10.67 -15.56 12.09
N ALA A 221 10.38 -15.22 13.33
CA ALA A 221 9.50 -14.11 13.65
C ALA A 221 10.09 -12.78 13.19
N GLU A 222 11.42 -12.64 13.26
CA GLU A 222 12.17 -11.47 12.83
C GLU A 222 12.07 -11.26 11.31
N GLU A 223 12.14 -12.35 10.52
CA GLU A 223 11.91 -12.28 9.08
C GLU A 223 10.49 -11.80 8.76
N LEU A 224 9.48 -12.30 9.46
CA LEU A 224 8.10 -11.85 9.29
C LEU A 224 7.95 -10.35 9.64
N LYS A 225 8.56 -9.88 10.73
CA LYS A 225 8.58 -8.45 11.10
C LYS A 225 9.29 -7.61 10.04
N SER A 226 10.40 -8.11 9.48
CA SER A 226 11.10 -7.45 8.38
C SER A 226 10.22 -7.35 7.13
N MET A 227 9.37 -8.35 6.84
CA MET A 227 8.40 -8.27 5.75
C MET A 227 7.36 -7.16 6.00
N TYR A 228 6.88 -6.98 7.24
CA TYR A 228 5.98 -5.86 7.56
C TYR A 228 6.61 -4.50 7.28
N THR A 229 7.88 -4.35 7.59
CA THR A 229 8.62 -3.09 7.35
C THR A 229 8.92 -2.88 5.86
N ASN A 230 9.42 -3.91 5.18
CA ASN A 230 9.89 -3.79 3.79
C ASN A 230 8.73 -3.70 2.78
N LEU A 231 7.66 -4.45 3.02
CA LEU A 231 6.48 -4.46 2.13
C LEU A 231 5.48 -3.35 2.49
N SER A 232 5.52 -2.87 3.72
CA SER A 232 4.61 -1.83 4.24
C SER A 232 3.14 -2.10 3.86
N PRO A 233 2.57 -3.28 4.16
CA PRO A 233 1.20 -3.57 3.78
C PRO A 233 0.26 -2.57 4.46
N ARG A 234 -0.76 -2.11 3.73
CA ARG A 234 -1.80 -1.26 4.30
C ARG A 234 -2.66 -2.01 5.30
N VAL A 235 -2.98 -3.27 4.98
CA VAL A 235 -3.83 -4.14 5.80
C VAL A 235 -3.14 -5.47 6.02
N LEU A 236 -3.11 -5.93 7.26
CA LEU A 236 -2.82 -7.30 7.63
C LEU A 236 -4.12 -7.99 8.03
N VAL A 237 -4.47 -9.09 7.35
CA VAL A 237 -5.65 -9.89 7.67
C VAL A 237 -5.23 -11.15 8.41
N LYS A 238 -5.91 -11.47 9.49
CA LYS A 238 -5.70 -12.70 10.28
C LYS A 238 -7.00 -13.48 10.41
N GLY A 239 -6.94 -14.78 10.24
CA GLY A 239 -8.02 -15.69 10.68
C GLY A 239 -7.82 -16.00 12.15
N SER A 240 -8.68 -15.50 13.01
CA SER A 240 -8.50 -15.62 14.47
C SER A 240 -9.82 -15.50 15.22
N GLU A 241 -9.83 -16.02 16.44
CA GLU A 241 -10.83 -15.72 17.46
C GLU A 241 -10.44 -14.50 18.33
N TRP A 242 -9.23 -13.97 18.13
CA TRP A 242 -8.66 -12.84 18.85
C TRP A 242 -9.11 -11.51 18.22
N THR A 243 -9.16 -10.45 19.01
CA THR A 243 -9.40 -9.10 18.53
C THR A 243 -8.21 -8.56 17.72
N ALA A 244 -8.41 -7.50 16.97
CA ALA A 244 -7.33 -6.86 16.19
C ALA A 244 -6.19 -6.34 17.09
N ASP A 245 -6.53 -5.81 18.28
CA ASP A 245 -5.55 -5.28 19.23
C ASP A 245 -4.72 -6.41 19.86
N GLU A 246 -5.34 -7.52 20.23
CA GLU A 246 -4.64 -8.71 20.74
C GLU A 246 -3.70 -9.30 19.68
N VAL A 247 -4.14 -9.37 18.43
CA VAL A 247 -3.31 -9.82 17.30
C VAL A 247 -2.14 -8.86 17.10
N ARG A 248 -2.37 -7.54 17.15
CA ARG A 248 -1.32 -6.53 17.01
C ARG A 248 -0.24 -6.67 18.07
N GLN A 249 -0.64 -6.79 19.33
CA GLN A 249 0.29 -6.94 20.45
C GLN A 249 1.10 -8.24 20.38
N ARG A 250 0.42 -9.37 20.12
CA ARG A 250 1.06 -10.69 20.05
C ARG A 250 2.08 -10.81 18.92
N ASP A 251 1.73 -10.30 17.73
CA ASP A 251 2.54 -10.45 16.53
C ASP A 251 3.43 -9.19 16.30
N GLU A 252 3.43 -8.24 17.24
CA GLU A 252 4.21 -6.97 17.22
C GLU A 252 4.06 -6.22 15.89
N ILE A 253 2.80 -6.07 15.43
CA ILE A 253 2.48 -5.45 14.14
C ILE A 253 2.61 -3.92 14.26
N PRO A 254 3.36 -3.25 13.37
CA PRO A 254 3.49 -1.80 13.36
C PRO A 254 2.15 -1.06 13.34
N ASP A 255 2.06 0.08 14.04
CA ASP A 255 0.84 0.90 14.11
C ASP A 255 0.39 1.47 12.75
N SER A 256 1.32 1.59 11.82
CA SER A 256 1.03 2.02 10.44
C SER A 256 0.20 1.01 9.63
N ILE A 257 0.12 -0.26 10.09
CA ILE A 257 -0.59 -1.34 9.41
C ILE A 257 -1.97 -1.52 10.06
N GLU A 258 -3.04 -1.43 9.29
CA GLU A 258 -4.39 -1.76 9.75
C GLU A 258 -4.51 -3.27 9.96
N VAL A 259 -4.90 -3.72 11.16
CA VAL A 259 -5.16 -5.14 11.44
C VAL A 259 -6.65 -5.43 11.30
N LYS A 260 -6.99 -6.38 10.43
CA LYS A 260 -8.35 -6.90 10.29
C LYS A 260 -8.41 -8.37 10.67
N VAL A 261 -9.39 -8.73 11.47
CA VAL A 261 -9.63 -10.12 11.88
C VAL A 261 -10.80 -10.67 11.08
N TYR A 262 -10.56 -11.79 10.41
CA TYR A 262 -11.62 -12.57 9.79
C TYR A 262 -12.02 -13.69 10.73
N PRO A 263 -13.29 -13.79 11.14
CA PRO A 263 -13.73 -14.81 12.10
C PRO A 263 -13.54 -16.21 11.51
N LEU A 264 -13.20 -17.17 12.34
CA LEU A 264 -13.08 -18.57 11.91
C LEU A 264 -14.45 -19.06 11.40
N VAL A 265 -14.47 -19.66 10.22
CA VAL A 265 -15.69 -20.14 9.57
C VAL A 265 -15.97 -21.57 10.07
N GLY A 266 -16.91 -21.72 11.00
CA GLY A 266 -17.37 -23.03 11.49
C GLY A 266 -16.25 -23.88 12.09
N GLU A 267 -16.35 -25.20 11.97
CA GLU A 267 -15.37 -26.17 12.49
C GLU A 267 -14.18 -26.44 11.56
N TYR A 268 -13.97 -25.60 10.54
CA TYR A 268 -12.90 -25.78 9.57
C TYR A 268 -11.53 -25.46 10.19
N SER A 269 -10.76 -26.51 10.48
CA SER A 269 -9.34 -26.40 10.85
C SER A 269 -8.56 -27.56 10.24
N THR A 270 -7.29 -27.34 9.96
CA THR A 270 -6.37 -28.40 9.48
C THR A 270 -6.37 -29.57 10.47
N THR A 271 -6.37 -29.28 11.77
CA THR A 271 -6.41 -30.32 12.83
C THR A 271 -7.68 -31.17 12.76
N ASN A 272 -8.84 -30.56 12.58
CA ASN A 272 -10.11 -31.29 12.46
C ASN A 272 -10.19 -32.11 11.16
N THR A 273 -9.65 -31.58 10.07
CA THR A 273 -9.54 -32.32 8.80
C THR A 273 -8.66 -33.56 8.96
N MET A 274 -7.52 -33.42 9.61
CA MET A 274 -6.62 -34.55 9.84
C MET A 274 -7.23 -35.59 10.79
N LYS A 275 -7.91 -35.18 11.85
CA LYS A 275 -8.63 -36.12 12.74
C LYS A 275 -9.70 -36.92 11.98
N LYS A 276 -10.41 -36.33 11.04
CA LYS A 276 -11.37 -37.04 10.18
C LYS A 276 -10.68 -38.06 9.29
N ILE A 277 -9.54 -37.72 8.67
CA ILE A 277 -8.76 -38.63 7.82
C ILE A 277 -8.20 -39.80 8.65
N TRP A 278 -7.64 -39.54 9.83
CA TRP A 278 -7.10 -40.58 10.71
C TRP A 278 -8.21 -41.47 11.30
N GLY A 279 -9.39 -40.90 11.58
CA GLY A 279 -10.55 -41.68 12.00
C GLY A 279 -11.09 -42.64 10.92
N MET A 280 -10.93 -42.28 9.64
CA MET A 280 -11.26 -43.16 8.50
C MET A 280 -10.27 -44.32 8.34
N THR A 281 -8.97 -44.09 8.59
CA THR A 281 -7.93 -45.13 8.49
C THR A 281 -8.01 -46.15 9.60
N SER A 282 -8.64 -45.84 10.72
CA SER A 282 -8.85 -46.81 11.83
C SER A 282 -10.10 -47.70 11.66
N CYS A 283 -10.97 -47.41 10.66
CA CYS A 283 -12.15 -48.21 10.35
C CYS A 283 -11.94 -49.32 9.31
N GLU A 284 -10.80 -49.33 8.59
CA GLU A 284 -10.51 -50.35 7.55
C GLU A 284 -9.66 -51.54 8.04
N LYS A 285 -9.55 -51.72 9.37
CA LYS A 285 -8.87 -52.91 9.99
C LYS A 285 -9.84 -53.76 10.78
N THR A 286 -11.03 -54.03 10.23
CA THR A 286 -11.87 -55.10 10.71
C THR A 286 -12.22 -56.08 9.59
#